data_691f2e49f34eafb509f682722d8ece37
#
_entry.id   691f2e49f34eafb509f682722d8ece37
#
_cell.length_a   1.000
_cell.length_b   1.000
_cell.length_c   1.000
_cell.angle_alpha   90.00
_cell.angle_beta   90.00
_cell.angle_gamma   90.00
#
_symmetry.space_group_name_H-M   'P 1'
#
loop_
_entity.id
_entity.type
_entity.pdbx_description
1 polymer ?
#
loop_
_entity_poly.entity_id
_entity_poly.type
_entity_poly.pdbx_seq_one_letter_code
_entity_poly.pdbx_strand_id
1 'polypeptide(L)'
;MKNISKLLAFGFMGLALASCDDSYDDWSQPQQNPQEEIITLPNFTATVAQPIDFDQVTSDSVTVFTLNEATLPEGVTLEKGRLEITAQNAAKTTVNVSGNGRACTAELLDAVVAAYGKRPVERTMSAEVLLNAMKDGQAALIKAGTIELKLTPKASEYTPIYYLVGALQGWDKEAKTCMFYPESQTVQTYTTQWTGDGNLKIWDENNFGNWDNAIGVATNGDNAASGNLVTSNAGAMVCPEKGAFYTLKVDFETMSYTWTKLDNQTPTEYEKISLIGGFNNWEGDEVMTATAPHNWTAKVTFAADTELKFRANGDWNVANWGGGMNVADKYYGTGISNSPDNIKVPAGKYNVFFNDITGEFVFAAK
;
A
#
# COMPACT_ATOMS: atom_id res chain seq x y z
N MET A 1 52.98 -21.37 -45.08
CA MET A 1 52.62 -22.20 -46.21
C MET A 1 51.13 -22.54 -46.12
N LYS A 2 50.47 -22.11 -47.21
CA LYS A 2 49.20 -22.54 -47.79
C LYS A 2 47.90 -22.58 -46.93
N ASN A 3 47.16 -21.56 -47.26
CA ASN A 3 45.68 -21.45 -47.29
C ASN A 3 44.95 -22.69 -47.85
N ILE A 4 43.74 -22.98 -47.27
CA ILE A 4 42.62 -23.45 -48.09
C ILE A 4 41.35 -22.94 -47.42
N SER A 5 40.76 -21.95 -48.08
CA SER A 5 39.38 -21.52 -47.94
C SER A 5 38.43 -22.61 -48.47
N LYS A 6 37.42 -23.01 -47.67
CA LYS A 6 36.30 -23.77 -48.21
C LYS A 6 35.07 -22.88 -48.25
N LEU A 7 34.74 -22.46 -49.43
CA LEU A 7 33.46 -21.89 -49.86
C LEU A 7 32.40 -22.98 -49.76
N LEU A 8 31.41 -22.79 -48.94
CA LEU A 8 30.17 -23.57 -48.93
C LEU A 8 29.11 -22.76 -49.67
N ALA A 9 28.84 -23.16 -50.90
CA ALA A 9 27.71 -22.68 -51.71
C ALA A 9 26.45 -23.35 -51.20
N PHE A 10 25.53 -22.58 -50.57
CA PHE A 10 24.16 -23.00 -50.34
C PHE A 10 23.34 -22.72 -51.60
N GLY A 11 22.91 -23.80 -52.22
CA GLY A 11 21.98 -23.76 -53.35
C GLY A 11 20.59 -23.32 -52.83
N PHE A 12 20.12 -22.20 -53.34
CA PHE A 12 18.73 -21.76 -53.21
C PHE A 12 17.88 -22.68 -54.11
N MET A 13 17.15 -23.59 -53.48
CA MET A 13 16.09 -24.33 -54.14
C MET A 13 14.84 -23.42 -54.16
N GLY A 14 14.56 -22.82 -55.29
CA GLY A 14 13.39 -21.99 -55.53
C GLY A 14 12.14 -22.83 -55.47
N LEU A 15 11.39 -22.73 -54.37
CA LEU A 15 9.96 -23.10 -54.32
C LEU A 15 9.19 -21.92 -54.93
N ALA A 16 8.73 -22.13 -56.17
CA ALA A 16 7.71 -21.25 -56.74
C ALA A 16 6.40 -21.49 -55.97
N LEU A 17 6.13 -20.66 -54.99
CA LEU A 17 4.78 -20.50 -54.46
C LEU A 17 3.99 -19.74 -55.52
N ALA A 18 2.99 -20.42 -56.09
CA ALA A 18 1.95 -19.77 -56.88
C ALA A 18 1.29 -18.73 -55.91
N SER A 19 1.68 -17.50 -56.05
CA SER A 19 0.99 -16.38 -55.46
C SER A 19 -0.34 -16.27 -56.17
N CYS A 20 -1.43 -16.61 -55.48
CA CYS A 20 -2.74 -16.09 -55.83
C CYS A 20 -2.64 -14.57 -55.75
N ASP A 21 -3.04 -13.96 -56.83
CA ASP A 21 -3.17 -12.53 -57.03
C ASP A 21 -4.18 -11.97 -56.04
N ASP A 22 -3.68 -11.41 -54.96
CA ASP A 22 -4.42 -10.51 -54.11
C ASP A 22 -3.48 -9.36 -53.73
N SER A 23 -3.95 -8.18 -54.06
CA SER A 23 -3.33 -6.91 -53.82
C SER A 23 -2.77 -6.79 -52.39
N TYR A 24 -1.46 -6.71 -52.23
CA TYR A 24 -0.74 -6.48 -50.98
C TYR A 24 -0.94 -5.06 -50.42
N ASP A 25 -2.08 -4.46 -50.64
CA ASP A 25 -2.39 -3.11 -50.09
C ASP A 25 -2.84 -3.18 -48.61
N ASP A 26 -3.10 -4.39 -48.09
CA ASP A 26 -3.59 -4.59 -46.72
C ASP A 26 -2.58 -4.26 -45.61
N TRP A 27 -1.30 -4.28 -45.89
CA TRP A 27 -0.31 -3.97 -44.85
C TRP A 27 0.04 -2.49 -44.79
N SER A 28 -0.30 -1.70 -45.78
CA SER A 28 -0.20 -0.23 -45.75
C SER A 28 -1.45 0.41 -45.10
N GLN A 29 -2.52 -0.35 -44.98
CA GLN A 29 -3.69 -0.01 -44.15
C GLN A 29 -3.98 -1.22 -43.25
N PRO A 30 -3.29 -1.34 -42.12
CA PRO A 30 -3.62 -2.41 -41.18
C PRO A 30 -5.11 -2.29 -40.88
N GLN A 31 -5.86 -3.35 -41.15
CA GLN A 31 -7.25 -3.46 -40.74
C GLN A 31 -7.22 -3.24 -39.22
N GLN A 32 -7.59 -2.07 -38.80
CA GLN A 32 -7.99 -1.87 -37.41
C GLN A 32 -9.24 -2.71 -37.28
N ASN A 33 -9.14 -3.83 -36.58
CA ASN A 33 -10.34 -4.51 -36.11
C ASN A 33 -11.14 -3.41 -35.41
N PRO A 34 -12.32 -3.03 -35.94
CA PRO A 34 -13.13 -2.04 -35.24
C PRO A 34 -13.30 -2.57 -33.83
N GLN A 35 -12.93 -1.76 -32.86
CA GLN A 35 -13.21 -2.10 -31.46
C GLN A 35 -14.69 -2.49 -31.43
N GLU A 36 -14.99 -3.63 -30.81
CA GLU A 36 -16.35 -4.11 -30.67
C GLU A 36 -17.23 -2.98 -30.21
N GLU A 37 -18.30 -2.70 -30.94
CA GLU A 37 -19.18 -1.57 -30.61
C GLU A 37 -19.80 -1.81 -29.26
N ILE A 38 -19.60 -0.86 -28.35
CA ILE A 38 -20.23 -0.94 -27.02
C ILE A 38 -21.71 -0.61 -27.17
N ILE A 39 -22.56 -1.59 -26.94
CA ILE A 39 -24.01 -1.45 -26.98
C ILE A 39 -24.60 -1.29 -25.58
N THR A 40 -25.56 -0.41 -25.45
CA THR A 40 -26.39 -0.27 -24.24
C THR A 40 -27.79 -0.81 -24.57
N LEU A 41 -28.23 -1.81 -23.81
CA LEU A 41 -29.56 -2.39 -23.99
C LEU A 41 -30.56 -1.71 -23.06
N PRO A 42 -31.77 -1.31 -23.53
CA PRO A 42 -32.80 -0.75 -22.67
C PRO A 42 -33.15 -1.70 -21.50
N ASN A 43 -33.21 -1.18 -20.29
CA ASN A 43 -33.57 -1.91 -19.06
C ASN A 43 -32.64 -3.08 -18.70
N PHE A 44 -31.54 -3.27 -19.40
CA PHE A 44 -30.51 -4.25 -19.03
C PHE A 44 -29.42 -3.56 -18.21
N THR A 45 -29.47 -3.73 -16.91
CA THR A 45 -28.55 -3.08 -15.97
C THR A 45 -28.03 -4.04 -14.93
N ALA A 46 -26.81 -3.80 -14.50
CA ALA A 46 -26.23 -4.47 -13.33
C ALA A 46 -26.72 -3.78 -12.05
N THR A 47 -27.14 -4.60 -11.10
CA THR A 47 -27.45 -4.17 -9.72
C THR A 47 -26.33 -4.63 -8.82
N VAL A 48 -25.71 -3.70 -8.05
CA VAL A 48 -24.62 -4.04 -7.14
C VAL A 48 -25.05 -5.06 -6.10
N ALA A 49 -24.17 -6.00 -5.77
CA ALA A 49 -24.37 -6.97 -4.70
C ALA A 49 -24.20 -6.32 -3.30
N GLN A 50 -24.36 -7.13 -2.25
CA GLN A 50 -24.10 -6.68 -0.88
C GLN A 50 -22.62 -6.26 -0.70
N PRO A 51 -22.31 -5.38 0.26
CA PRO A 51 -20.95 -5.06 0.64
C PRO A 51 -20.12 -6.32 0.95
N ILE A 52 -18.88 -6.32 0.51
CA ILE A 52 -17.95 -7.45 0.66
C ILE A 52 -16.91 -7.10 1.72
N ASP A 53 -16.93 -7.85 2.82
CA ASP A 53 -15.88 -7.86 3.82
C ASP A 53 -14.99 -9.08 3.59
N PHE A 54 -13.75 -8.87 3.18
CA PHE A 54 -12.83 -9.95 2.80
C PHE A 54 -12.42 -10.85 3.97
N ASP A 55 -12.56 -10.42 5.23
CA ASP A 55 -12.36 -11.32 6.38
C ASP A 55 -13.48 -12.37 6.50
N GLN A 56 -14.66 -12.09 5.95
CA GLN A 56 -15.80 -13.01 5.96
C GLN A 56 -15.88 -13.90 4.71
N VAL A 57 -15.04 -13.63 3.70
CA VAL A 57 -15.04 -14.36 2.44
C VAL A 57 -14.11 -15.55 2.50
N THR A 58 -14.66 -16.77 2.36
CA THR A 58 -13.89 -18.02 2.33
C THR A 58 -13.84 -18.67 0.94
N SER A 59 -14.59 -18.13 -0.03
CA SER A 59 -14.64 -18.67 -1.40
C SER A 59 -13.69 -17.94 -2.34
N ASP A 60 -13.20 -18.64 -3.36
CA ASP A 60 -12.30 -18.07 -4.39
C ASP A 60 -12.99 -17.07 -5.31
N SER A 61 -14.32 -16.97 -5.26
CA SER A 61 -15.08 -15.99 -6.03
C SER A 61 -16.29 -15.46 -5.27
N VAL A 62 -16.64 -14.18 -5.48
CA VAL A 62 -17.76 -13.49 -4.84
C VAL A 62 -18.67 -12.87 -5.89
N THR A 63 -19.96 -12.73 -5.56
CA THR A 63 -20.92 -12.00 -6.38
C THR A 63 -20.71 -10.51 -6.18
N VAL A 64 -20.48 -9.76 -7.26
CA VAL A 64 -20.27 -8.30 -7.24
C VAL A 64 -21.46 -7.55 -7.83
N PHE A 65 -22.25 -8.18 -8.67
CA PHE A 65 -23.52 -7.66 -9.17
C PHE A 65 -24.46 -8.80 -9.60
N THR A 66 -25.71 -8.45 -9.82
CA THR A 66 -26.74 -9.28 -10.47
C THR A 66 -27.26 -8.56 -11.70
N LEU A 67 -27.77 -9.31 -12.66
CA LEU A 67 -28.31 -8.79 -13.91
C LEU A 67 -29.82 -9.07 -14.01
N ASN A 68 -30.55 -8.19 -14.67
CA ASN A 68 -31.91 -8.45 -15.07
C ASN A 68 -31.91 -9.14 -16.47
N GLU A 69 -31.61 -10.44 -16.47
CA GLU A 69 -31.50 -11.24 -17.71
C GLU A 69 -32.81 -11.32 -18.51
N ALA A 70 -33.97 -11.08 -17.85
CA ALA A 70 -35.25 -11.04 -18.53
C ALA A 70 -35.37 -9.92 -19.59
N THR A 71 -34.43 -8.99 -19.62
CA THR A 71 -34.35 -7.88 -20.57
C THR A 71 -33.37 -8.13 -21.73
N LEU A 72 -32.67 -9.29 -21.76
CA LEU A 72 -31.81 -9.66 -22.87
C LEU A 72 -32.64 -9.94 -24.11
N PRO A 73 -32.24 -9.43 -25.28
CA PRO A 73 -32.86 -9.80 -26.55
C PRO A 73 -32.74 -11.30 -26.86
N GLU A 74 -33.68 -11.84 -27.56
CA GLU A 74 -33.63 -13.23 -28.04
C GLU A 74 -32.35 -13.47 -28.87
N GLY A 75 -31.69 -14.61 -28.66
CA GLY A 75 -30.44 -14.97 -29.35
C GLY A 75 -29.17 -14.33 -28.75
N VAL A 76 -29.28 -13.54 -27.70
CA VAL A 76 -28.09 -12.98 -26.98
C VAL A 76 -27.72 -13.89 -25.83
N THR A 77 -26.43 -14.28 -25.78
CA THR A 77 -25.84 -15.05 -24.67
C THR A 77 -24.68 -14.27 -24.06
N LEU A 78 -24.62 -14.28 -22.73
CA LEU A 78 -23.50 -13.67 -21.97
C LEU A 78 -22.43 -14.73 -21.71
N GLU A 79 -21.16 -14.37 -21.86
CA GLU A 79 -20.04 -15.28 -21.61
C GLU A 79 -19.22 -14.84 -20.36
N LYS A 80 -18.50 -13.78 -20.52
CA LYS A 80 -17.61 -13.20 -19.51
C LYS A 80 -17.78 -11.68 -19.55
N GLY A 81 -17.16 -11.02 -18.60
CA GLY A 81 -17.12 -9.57 -18.61
C GLY A 81 -15.94 -9.06 -17.81
N ARG A 82 -15.92 -7.76 -17.64
CA ARG A 82 -14.97 -7.09 -16.78
C ARG A 82 -15.62 -5.91 -16.07
N LEU A 83 -15.09 -5.61 -14.92
CA LEU A 83 -15.29 -4.35 -14.21
C LEU A 83 -14.14 -3.42 -14.56
N GLU A 84 -14.43 -2.24 -15.04
CA GLU A 84 -13.47 -1.17 -15.17
C GLU A 84 -13.62 -0.26 -13.96
N ILE A 85 -12.76 -0.45 -12.95
CA ILE A 85 -12.86 0.17 -11.65
C ILE A 85 -12.08 1.48 -11.67
N THR A 86 -12.72 2.56 -11.23
CA THR A 86 -12.09 3.86 -11.03
C THR A 86 -12.11 4.20 -9.54
N ALA A 87 -10.94 4.25 -8.93
CA ALA A 87 -10.77 4.70 -7.55
C ALA A 87 -10.33 6.16 -7.50
N GLN A 88 -10.67 6.86 -6.41
CA GLN A 88 -10.16 8.21 -6.19
C GLN A 88 -8.62 8.17 -6.12
N ASN A 89 -7.95 8.90 -7.00
CA ASN A 89 -6.49 9.06 -7.06
C ASN A 89 -5.68 7.80 -7.49
N ALA A 90 -6.31 6.79 -8.07
CA ALA A 90 -5.61 5.62 -8.60
C ALA A 90 -5.83 5.45 -10.11
N ALA A 91 -4.94 4.71 -10.75
CA ALA A 91 -5.13 4.31 -12.14
C ALA A 91 -6.36 3.41 -12.28
N LYS A 92 -6.98 3.45 -13.47
CA LYS A 92 -8.10 2.57 -13.81
C LYS A 92 -7.63 1.11 -13.72
N THR A 93 -8.35 0.28 -12.97
CA THR A 93 -8.04 -1.15 -12.78
C THR A 93 -9.14 -2.00 -13.42
N THR A 94 -8.75 -3.11 -14.04
CA THR A 94 -9.69 -4.07 -14.64
C THR A 94 -9.73 -5.34 -13.80
N VAL A 95 -10.94 -5.77 -13.42
CA VAL A 95 -11.19 -7.05 -12.76
C VAL A 95 -12.12 -7.90 -13.63
N ASN A 96 -11.72 -9.14 -13.90
CA ASN A 96 -12.54 -10.05 -14.71
C ASN A 96 -13.74 -10.56 -13.92
N VAL A 97 -14.87 -10.71 -14.61
CA VAL A 97 -16.11 -11.25 -14.05
C VAL A 97 -16.71 -12.30 -14.96
N SER A 98 -17.42 -13.26 -14.39
CA SER A 98 -18.27 -14.17 -15.13
C SER A 98 -19.55 -13.46 -15.61
N GLY A 99 -20.21 -14.02 -16.62
CA GLY A 99 -21.46 -13.49 -17.15
C GLY A 99 -22.60 -13.35 -16.12
N ASN A 100 -22.51 -14.08 -14.99
CA ASN A 100 -23.46 -14.00 -13.88
C ASN A 100 -22.98 -13.11 -12.72
N GLY A 101 -22.01 -12.24 -12.94
CA GLY A 101 -21.58 -11.21 -12.00
C GLY A 101 -20.69 -11.69 -10.84
N ARG A 102 -19.89 -12.74 -11.02
CA ARG A 102 -18.91 -13.19 -10.03
C ARG A 102 -17.50 -12.77 -10.42
N ALA A 103 -16.75 -12.24 -9.47
CA ALA A 103 -15.33 -11.89 -9.58
C ALA A 103 -14.46 -12.85 -8.77
N CYS A 104 -13.19 -13.01 -9.17
CA CYS A 104 -12.18 -13.68 -8.34
C CYS A 104 -11.95 -12.85 -7.08
N THR A 105 -12.00 -13.50 -5.91
CA THR A 105 -11.83 -12.84 -4.60
C THR A 105 -10.47 -12.18 -4.48
N ALA A 106 -9.40 -12.85 -4.94
CA ALA A 106 -8.04 -12.31 -4.87
C ALA A 106 -7.88 -11.06 -5.77
N GLU A 107 -8.34 -11.11 -7.05
CA GLU A 107 -8.25 -9.96 -7.96
C GLU A 107 -8.99 -8.72 -7.41
N LEU A 108 -10.14 -8.94 -6.78
CA LEU A 108 -10.94 -7.86 -6.23
C LEU A 108 -10.31 -7.27 -4.94
N LEU A 109 -9.73 -8.12 -4.09
CA LEU A 109 -8.95 -7.70 -2.93
C LEU A 109 -7.71 -6.91 -3.36
N ASP A 110 -6.97 -7.40 -4.35
CA ASP A 110 -5.79 -6.71 -4.88
C ASP A 110 -6.16 -5.32 -5.43
N ALA A 111 -7.30 -5.19 -6.12
CA ALA A 111 -7.77 -3.92 -6.64
C ALA A 111 -8.05 -2.89 -5.52
N VAL A 112 -8.72 -3.27 -4.43
CA VAL A 112 -8.99 -2.35 -3.33
C VAL A 112 -7.73 -2.04 -2.52
N VAL A 113 -6.85 -3.01 -2.32
CA VAL A 113 -5.57 -2.81 -1.61
C VAL A 113 -4.63 -1.91 -2.41
N ALA A 114 -4.54 -2.07 -3.72
CA ALA A 114 -3.74 -1.19 -4.59
C ALA A 114 -4.24 0.26 -4.55
N ALA A 115 -5.56 0.47 -4.48
CA ALA A 115 -6.16 1.79 -4.48
C ALA A 115 -6.12 2.51 -3.12
N TYR A 116 -6.25 1.77 -2.01
CA TYR A 116 -6.50 2.34 -0.68
C TYR A 116 -5.64 1.76 0.45
N GLY A 117 -4.76 0.81 0.15
CA GLY A 117 -3.97 0.08 1.15
C GLY A 117 -4.78 -0.98 1.91
N LYS A 118 -4.11 -1.65 2.86
CA LYS A 118 -4.65 -2.81 3.61
C LYS A 118 -5.56 -2.44 4.79
N ARG A 119 -5.81 -1.16 5.02
CA ARG A 119 -6.62 -0.71 6.17
C ARG A 119 -8.05 -1.27 6.08
N PRO A 120 -8.55 -1.96 7.12
CA PRO A 120 -9.87 -2.63 7.11
C PRO A 120 -11.02 -1.63 7.32
N VAL A 121 -11.19 -0.74 6.37
CA VAL A 121 -12.28 0.25 6.33
C VAL A 121 -13.01 0.09 5.01
N GLU A 122 -14.35 0.11 5.06
CA GLU A 122 -15.17 0.04 3.85
C GLU A 122 -14.77 1.15 2.87
N ARG A 123 -14.51 0.75 1.63
CA ARG A 123 -14.18 1.62 0.52
C ARG A 123 -15.24 1.52 -0.55
N THR A 124 -15.67 2.65 -1.08
CA THR A 124 -16.58 2.71 -2.22
C THR A 124 -15.76 2.92 -3.49
N MET A 125 -15.93 2.04 -4.47
CA MET A 125 -15.25 2.08 -5.76
C MET A 125 -16.27 2.05 -6.88
N SER A 126 -16.21 3.03 -7.77
CA SER A 126 -17.07 3.08 -8.95
C SER A 126 -16.57 2.11 -10.00
N ALA A 127 -17.43 1.26 -10.51
CA ALA A 127 -17.09 0.23 -11.51
C ALA A 127 -18.06 0.22 -12.67
N GLU A 128 -17.54 0.40 -13.88
CA GLU A 128 -18.30 0.22 -15.12
C GLU A 128 -18.37 -1.28 -15.45
N VAL A 129 -19.57 -1.80 -15.69
CA VAL A 129 -19.81 -3.21 -15.99
C VAL A 129 -19.90 -3.42 -17.50
N LEU A 130 -18.93 -4.15 -18.05
CA LEU A 130 -18.82 -4.48 -19.46
C LEU A 130 -18.88 -5.99 -19.64
N LEU A 131 -19.81 -6.49 -20.44
CA LEU A 131 -20.09 -7.91 -20.64
C LEU A 131 -19.87 -8.30 -22.09
N ASN A 132 -19.07 -9.33 -22.31
CA ASN A 132 -18.93 -9.96 -23.61
C ASN A 132 -20.18 -10.81 -23.89
N ALA A 133 -20.78 -10.61 -25.02
CA ALA A 133 -21.97 -11.29 -25.45
C ALA A 133 -21.80 -11.85 -26.88
N MET A 134 -22.55 -12.86 -27.19
CA MET A 134 -22.71 -13.36 -28.55
C MET A 134 -24.17 -13.11 -29.01
N LYS A 135 -24.32 -12.52 -30.17
CA LYS A 135 -25.62 -12.32 -30.83
C LYS A 135 -25.55 -12.84 -32.25
N ASP A 136 -26.36 -13.81 -32.56
CA ASP A 136 -26.42 -14.41 -33.92
C ASP A 136 -25.03 -14.84 -34.45
N GLY A 137 -24.15 -15.31 -33.55
CA GLY A 137 -22.79 -15.73 -33.86
C GLY A 137 -21.76 -14.59 -33.98
N GLN A 138 -22.15 -13.33 -33.71
CA GLN A 138 -21.26 -12.18 -33.69
C GLN A 138 -20.96 -11.74 -32.25
N ALA A 139 -19.69 -11.42 -31.97
CA ALA A 139 -19.28 -10.87 -30.68
C ALA A 139 -19.82 -9.44 -30.52
N ALA A 140 -20.28 -9.13 -29.30
CA ALA A 140 -20.74 -7.81 -28.92
C ALA A 140 -20.28 -7.49 -27.50
N LEU A 141 -20.02 -6.22 -27.20
CA LEU A 141 -19.73 -5.74 -25.86
C LEU A 141 -20.92 -4.96 -25.33
N ILE A 142 -21.53 -5.45 -24.26
CA ILE A 142 -22.70 -4.81 -23.64
C ILE A 142 -22.26 -4.03 -22.40
N LYS A 143 -22.61 -2.75 -22.36
CA LYS A 143 -22.47 -1.91 -21.17
C LYS A 143 -23.74 -2.08 -20.31
N ALA A 144 -23.56 -2.69 -19.12
CA ALA A 144 -24.64 -2.92 -18.16
C ALA A 144 -24.72 -1.82 -17.06
N GLY A 145 -24.09 -0.67 -17.29
CA GLY A 145 -24.12 0.47 -16.39
C GLY A 145 -22.92 0.57 -15.46
N THR A 146 -23.02 1.43 -14.47
CA THR A 146 -22.00 1.68 -13.44
C THR A 146 -22.57 1.30 -12.08
N ILE A 147 -21.77 0.61 -11.27
CA ILE A 147 -22.14 0.18 -9.91
C ILE A 147 -21.14 0.75 -8.90
N GLU A 148 -21.58 0.92 -7.65
CA GLU A 148 -20.74 1.36 -6.53
C GLU A 148 -20.42 0.14 -5.64
N LEU A 149 -19.24 -0.43 -5.84
CA LEU A 149 -18.75 -1.55 -5.03
C LEU A 149 -18.34 -1.06 -3.65
N LYS A 150 -18.76 -1.78 -2.61
CA LYS A 150 -18.34 -1.55 -1.23
C LYS A 150 -17.49 -2.71 -0.77
N LEU A 151 -16.20 -2.45 -0.55
CA LEU A 151 -15.17 -3.45 -0.28
C LEU A 151 -14.42 -3.10 0.99
N THR A 152 -14.26 -4.06 1.91
CA THR A 152 -13.46 -3.92 3.13
C THR A 152 -12.28 -4.87 3.07
N PRO A 153 -11.00 -4.36 3.00
CA PRO A 153 -9.80 -5.20 3.05
C PRO A 153 -9.72 -6.06 4.31
N LYS A 154 -8.92 -7.13 4.27
CA LYS A 154 -8.76 -8.05 5.40
C LYS A 154 -8.10 -7.39 6.59
N ALA A 155 -8.75 -7.42 7.76
CA ALA A 155 -8.18 -6.95 9.02
C ALA A 155 -6.96 -7.79 9.44
N SER A 156 -6.99 -9.10 9.16
CA SER A 156 -5.89 -10.03 9.46
C SER A 156 -4.57 -9.71 8.73
N GLU A 157 -4.61 -8.91 7.66
CA GLU A 157 -3.43 -8.48 6.90
C GLU A 157 -3.00 -7.05 7.24
N TYR A 158 -3.75 -6.36 8.10
CA TYR A 158 -3.48 -4.99 8.50
C TYR A 158 -2.75 -4.94 9.83
N THR A 159 -1.65 -4.19 9.90
CA THR A 159 -0.99 -3.86 11.17
C THR A 159 -1.56 -2.52 11.66
N PRO A 160 -2.21 -2.47 12.83
CA PRO A 160 -2.77 -1.23 13.36
C PRO A 160 -1.71 -0.16 13.56
N ILE A 161 -2.10 1.10 13.38
CA ILE A 161 -1.23 2.26 13.58
C ILE A 161 -1.54 2.87 14.94
N TYR A 162 -0.49 3.07 15.74
CA TYR A 162 -0.57 3.71 17.05
C TYR A 162 0.34 4.92 17.11
N TYR A 163 -0.08 5.93 17.89
CA TYR A 163 0.66 7.15 18.11
C TYR A 163 0.86 7.39 19.60
N LEU A 164 2.04 7.84 19.94
CA LEU A 164 2.34 8.41 21.24
C LEU A 164 1.81 9.84 21.30
N VAL A 165 1.19 10.20 22.42
CA VAL A 165 0.85 11.57 22.79
C VAL A 165 1.35 11.85 24.19
N GLY A 166 2.11 12.90 24.37
CA GLY A 166 2.73 13.17 25.66
C GLY A 166 3.71 14.34 25.66
N ALA A 167 4.60 14.34 26.62
CA ALA A 167 5.58 15.41 26.81
C ALA A 167 6.49 15.64 25.59
N LEU A 168 6.82 14.57 24.83
CA LEU A 168 7.68 14.67 23.65
C LEU A 168 7.11 15.56 22.54
N GLN A 169 5.79 15.59 22.38
CA GLN A 169 5.11 16.40 21.36
C GLN A 169 4.18 17.49 21.96
N GLY A 170 4.37 17.81 23.26
CA GLY A 170 3.66 18.87 23.96
C GLY A 170 2.17 18.59 24.20
N TRP A 171 1.75 17.32 24.25
CA TRP A 171 0.36 16.89 24.45
C TRP A 171 -0.62 17.40 23.35
N ASP A 172 -0.10 17.69 22.17
CA ASP A 172 -0.91 18.16 21.04
C ASP A 172 -1.76 17.03 20.47
N LYS A 173 -3.07 17.09 20.73
CA LYS A 173 -4.03 16.10 20.27
C LYS A 173 -4.32 16.15 18.75
N GLU A 174 -3.83 17.13 18.04
CA GLU A 174 -3.97 17.26 16.59
C GLU A 174 -2.71 16.79 15.83
N ALA A 175 -1.59 16.64 16.53
CA ALA A 175 -0.29 16.32 15.93
C ALA A 175 -0.02 14.80 15.91
N LYS A 176 -0.31 14.14 14.80
CA LYS A 176 0.05 12.73 14.52
C LYS A 176 1.52 12.62 14.11
N THR A 177 2.46 12.96 15.01
CA THR A 177 3.88 13.09 14.70
C THR A 177 4.77 12.02 15.32
N CYS A 178 4.34 11.39 16.43
CA CYS A 178 5.10 10.35 17.13
C CYS A 178 4.41 9.00 16.94
N MET A 179 4.62 8.39 15.78
CA MET A 179 4.05 7.10 15.43
C MET A 179 4.93 5.97 15.97
N PHE A 180 4.33 4.93 16.53
CA PHE A 180 5.03 3.70 16.89
C PHE A 180 5.50 2.93 15.65
N TYR A 181 6.63 2.23 15.79
CA TYR A 181 7.20 1.39 14.74
C TYR A 181 6.79 -0.06 14.96
N PRO A 182 6.07 -0.69 14.03
CA PRO A 182 5.62 -2.07 14.20
C PRO A 182 6.77 -3.07 14.04
N GLU A 183 6.93 -3.98 14.99
CA GLU A 183 7.68 -5.23 14.83
C GLU A 183 6.77 -6.32 14.24
N SER A 184 5.50 -6.35 14.67
CA SER A 184 4.45 -7.25 14.19
C SER A 184 3.10 -6.52 14.16
N GLN A 185 2.01 -7.26 13.92
CA GLN A 185 0.66 -6.70 13.99
C GLN A 185 0.29 -6.22 15.39
N THR A 186 0.80 -6.86 16.42
CA THR A 186 0.43 -6.57 17.81
C THR A 186 1.54 -5.91 18.62
N VAL A 187 2.79 -6.09 18.23
CA VAL A 187 3.96 -5.57 18.96
C VAL A 187 4.55 -4.39 18.23
N GLN A 188 4.68 -3.27 18.94
CA GLN A 188 5.25 -2.03 18.39
C GLN A 188 6.22 -1.37 19.37
N THR A 189 7.16 -0.60 18.83
CA THR A 189 8.24 0.03 19.58
C THR A 189 8.27 1.54 19.36
N TYR A 190 8.83 2.25 20.32
CA TYR A 190 9.21 3.67 20.16
C TYR A 190 10.50 3.94 20.90
N THR A 191 11.57 4.25 20.17
CA THR A 191 12.91 4.51 20.71
C THR A 191 13.25 5.99 20.61
N THR A 192 13.65 6.59 21.72
CA THR A 192 14.04 8.01 21.76
C THR A 192 14.81 8.37 23.03
N GLN A 193 15.34 9.57 23.09
CA GLN A 193 15.68 10.20 24.36
C GLN A 193 14.41 10.78 24.99
N TRP A 194 14.04 10.32 26.17
CA TRP A 194 12.79 10.72 26.84
C TRP A 194 12.96 12.02 27.60
N THR A 195 12.84 13.13 26.87
CA THR A 195 12.96 14.50 27.40
C THR A 195 11.66 14.98 28.08
N GLY A 196 11.67 16.15 28.67
CA GLY A 196 10.51 16.70 29.35
C GLY A 196 10.17 15.91 30.63
N ASP A 197 8.89 15.74 30.92
CA ASP A 197 8.41 14.94 32.06
C ASP A 197 8.33 13.44 31.76
N GLY A 198 8.59 13.03 30.52
CA GLY A 198 8.54 11.63 30.09
C GLY A 198 7.14 11.00 30.11
N ASN A 199 6.11 11.81 30.35
CA ASN A 199 4.72 11.35 30.42
C ASN A 199 4.16 11.09 29.03
N LEU A 200 3.39 10.01 28.87
CA LEU A 200 2.69 9.70 27.62
C LEU A 200 1.43 8.87 27.83
N LYS A 201 0.57 8.92 26.82
CA LYS A 201 -0.52 7.98 26.54
C LYS A 201 -0.39 7.54 25.08
N ILE A 202 -1.21 6.57 24.69
CA ILE A 202 -1.20 6.00 23.35
C ILE A 202 -2.60 6.11 22.75
N TRP A 203 -2.69 6.43 21.48
CA TRP A 203 -3.91 6.36 20.69
C TRP A 203 -3.70 5.47 19.47
N ASP A 204 -4.69 4.66 19.15
CA ASP A 204 -4.78 4.12 17.81
C ASP A 204 -5.22 5.22 16.81
N GLU A 205 -4.99 4.97 15.54
CA GLU A 205 -5.23 5.95 14.48
C GLU A 205 -6.69 6.42 14.41
N ASN A 206 -7.65 5.54 14.71
CA ASN A 206 -9.08 5.83 14.59
C ASN A 206 -9.59 6.69 15.76
N ASN A 207 -8.97 6.55 16.93
CA ASN A 207 -9.34 7.23 18.16
C ASN A 207 -8.43 8.43 18.48
N PHE A 208 -7.52 8.80 17.57
CA PHE A 208 -6.58 9.90 17.79
C PHE A 208 -7.31 11.21 18.07
N GLY A 209 -6.96 11.85 19.18
CA GLY A 209 -7.59 13.09 19.68
C GLY A 209 -8.75 12.86 20.64
N ASN A 210 -9.21 11.62 20.82
CA ASN A 210 -10.27 11.28 21.79
C ASN A 210 -9.67 10.73 23.09
N TRP A 211 -9.66 11.55 24.14
CA TRP A 211 -9.10 11.18 25.44
C TRP A 211 -9.80 10.02 26.14
N ASP A 212 -11.08 9.81 25.87
CA ASP A 212 -11.87 8.70 26.47
C ASP A 212 -11.40 7.34 25.96
N ASN A 213 -10.77 7.31 24.80
CA ASN A 213 -10.24 6.11 24.13
C ASN A 213 -8.69 6.03 24.21
N ALA A 214 -8.07 6.84 25.05
CA ALA A 214 -6.61 6.75 25.21
C ALA A 214 -6.23 5.47 25.95
N ILE A 215 -5.11 4.86 25.49
CA ILE A 215 -4.47 3.73 26.14
C ILE A 215 -3.37 4.25 27.07
N GLY A 216 -3.26 3.69 28.24
CA GLY A 216 -2.25 4.06 29.23
C GLY A 216 -2.20 3.10 30.39
N VAL A 217 -1.78 3.56 31.57
CA VAL A 217 -1.64 2.75 32.78
C VAL A 217 -2.77 3.00 33.77
N ALA A 218 -3.02 2.05 34.70
CA ALA A 218 -4.09 2.19 35.69
C ALA A 218 -3.83 3.34 36.68
N THR A 219 -2.56 3.57 37.07
CA THR A 219 -2.14 4.62 37.98
C THR A 219 -1.45 5.73 37.22
N ASN A 220 -2.03 6.93 37.24
CA ASN A 220 -1.41 8.07 36.54
C ASN A 220 -0.02 8.38 37.12
N GLY A 221 0.97 8.51 36.24
CA GLY A 221 2.36 8.79 36.63
C GLY A 221 3.16 7.53 36.98
N ASP A 222 2.67 6.34 36.67
CA ASP A 222 3.39 5.08 36.88
C ASP A 222 4.65 5.05 36.00
N ASN A 223 5.80 4.83 36.65
CA ASN A 223 7.14 4.75 36.02
C ASN A 223 7.78 3.37 36.12
N ALA A 224 6.98 2.33 36.31
CA ALA A 224 7.46 0.97 36.31
C ALA A 224 8.11 0.59 34.96
N ALA A 225 9.19 -0.22 35.01
CA ALA A 225 9.89 -0.66 33.81
C ALA A 225 9.07 -1.62 32.93
N SER A 226 8.00 -2.19 33.45
CA SER A 226 7.03 -3.01 32.71
C SER A 226 5.71 -3.07 33.45
N GLY A 227 4.63 -3.36 32.75
CA GLY A 227 3.31 -3.45 33.34
C GLY A 227 2.20 -3.70 32.32
N ASN A 228 0.96 -3.55 32.78
CA ASN A 228 -0.22 -3.70 31.94
C ASN A 228 -0.81 -2.34 31.55
N LEU A 229 -1.37 -2.31 30.37
CA LEU A 229 -2.12 -1.19 29.82
C LEU A 229 -3.60 -1.33 30.08
N VAL A 230 -4.29 -0.19 30.16
CA VAL A 230 -5.76 -0.10 30.27
C VAL A 230 -6.30 0.86 29.22
N THR A 231 -7.56 0.66 28.82
CA THR A 231 -8.27 1.50 27.85
C THR A 231 -9.39 2.34 28.49
N SER A 232 -9.66 2.11 29.77
CA SER A 232 -10.68 2.85 30.54
C SER A 232 -10.02 3.62 31.67
N ASN A 233 -10.32 4.92 31.76
CA ASN A 233 -9.72 5.82 32.74
C ASN A 233 -8.19 5.77 32.76
N ALA A 234 -7.58 5.59 31.60
CA ALA A 234 -6.15 5.40 31.45
C ALA A 234 -5.36 6.61 31.97
N GLY A 235 -4.45 6.37 32.93
CA GLY A 235 -3.44 7.32 33.37
C GLY A 235 -2.27 7.42 32.40
N ALA A 236 -1.49 8.48 32.49
CA ALA A 236 -0.25 8.58 31.74
C ALA A 236 0.83 7.68 32.35
N MET A 237 1.55 6.91 31.52
CA MET A 237 2.78 6.25 31.94
C MET A 237 3.96 7.23 31.87
N VAL A 238 5.02 6.94 32.58
CA VAL A 238 6.23 7.78 32.66
C VAL A 238 7.44 6.92 32.33
N CYS A 239 8.37 7.45 31.53
CA CYS A 239 9.67 6.80 31.33
C CYS A 239 10.41 6.65 32.68
N PRO A 240 10.98 5.47 32.97
CA PRO A 240 11.62 5.20 34.28
C PRO A 240 12.75 6.20 34.65
N GLU A 241 13.48 6.67 33.66
CA GLU A 241 14.56 7.66 33.90
C GLU A 241 14.50 8.81 32.89
N LYS A 242 14.18 9.99 33.39
CA LYS A 242 14.05 11.21 32.59
C LYS A 242 15.37 11.56 31.91
N GLY A 243 15.30 11.89 30.61
CA GLY A 243 16.45 12.31 29.82
C GLY A 243 17.34 11.17 29.32
N ALA A 244 17.05 9.93 29.71
CA ALA A 244 17.77 8.78 29.21
C ALA A 244 17.15 8.24 27.91
N PHE A 245 17.92 7.42 27.20
CA PHE A 245 17.47 6.73 26.00
C PHE A 245 16.80 5.41 26.39
N TYR A 246 15.57 5.23 25.96
CA TYR A 246 14.80 4.00 26.15
C TYR A 246 14.04 3.62 24.89
N THR A 247 13.87 2.32 24.71
CA THR A 247 12.84 1.75 23.84
C THR A 247 11.62 1.39 24.68
N LEU A 248 10.48 2.01 24.39
CA LEU A 248 9.18 1.55 24.86
C LEU A 248 8.68 0.49 23.87
N LYS A 249 8.48 -0.72 24.36
CA LYS A 249 7.85 -1.82 23.61
C LYS A 249 6.46 -2.07 24.18
N VAL A 250 5.48 -2.12 23.30
CA VAL A 250 4.07 -2.36 23.63
C VAL A 250 3.58 -3.58 22.87
N ASP A 251 2.93 -4.48 23.59
CA ASP A 251 2.16 -5.57 23.00
C ASP A 251 0.67 -5.27 23.18
N PHE A 252 0.00 -4.93 22.09
CA PHE A 252 -1.42 -4.57 22.07
C PHE A 252 -2.36 -5.78 22.12
N GLU A 253 -1.87 -7.01 21.94
CA GLU A 253 -2.66 -8.23 22.14
C GLU A 253 -2.80 -8.54 23.63
N THR A 254 -1.69 -8.52 24.34
CA THR A 254 -1.64 -8.78 25.78
C THR A 254 -1.89 -7.54 26.62
N MET A 255 -2.00 -6.36 25.99
CA MET A 255 -2.11 -5.07 26.65
C MET A 255 -1.01 -4.87 27.70
N SER A 256 0.23 -5.08 27.30
CA SER A 256 1.40 -4.96 28.18
C SER A 256 2.49 -4.08 27.58
N TYR A 257 3.36 -3.56 28.43
CA TYR A 257 4.49 -2.76 28.00
C TYR A 257 5.78 -3.10 28.73
N THR A 258 6.90 -2.77 28.10
CA THR A 258 8.25 -2.90 28.69
C THR A 258 9.11 -1.72 28.24
N TRP A 259 9.81 -1.12 29.18
CA TRP A 259 10.86 -0.13 28.95
C TRP A 259 12.24 -0.79 28.97
N THR A 260 13.01 -0.62 27.92
CA THR A 260 14.39 -1.11 27.84
C THR A 260 15.34 0.05 27.67
N LYS A 261 16.22 0.26 28.63
CA LYS A 261 17.25 1.32 28.57
C LYS A 261 18.32 0.97 27.53
N LEU A 262 18.73 1.95 26.75
CA LEU A 262 19.88 1.82 25.87
C LEU A 262 21.15 2.09 26.71
N ASP A 263 21.65 1.05 27.34
CA ASP A 263 22.82 1.18 28.22
C ASP A 263 24.11 1.36 27.39
N ASN A 264 24.98 2.24 27.89
CA ASN A 264 26.30 2.51 27.31
C ASN A 264 26.33 2.96 25.84
N GLN A 265 25.21 3.44 25.31
CA GLN A 265 25.12 3.98 23.96
C GLN A 265 24.77 5.47 24.03
N THR A 266 25.59 6.29 23.39
CA THR A 266 25.21 7.64 23.02
C THR A 266 24.94 7.63 21.52
N PRO A 267 23.68 7.64 21.08
CA PRO A 267 23.36 7.68 19.67
C PRO A 267 24.03 8.87 18.98
N THR A 268 24.41 8.68 17.73
CA THR A 268 25.00 9.74 16.92
C THR A 268 23.93 10.77 16.59
N GLU A 269 24.17 12.03 16.95
CA GLU A 269 23.28 13.13 16.59
C GLU A 269 23.46 13.54 15.13
N TYR A 270 22.35 13.70 14.42
CA TYR A 270 22.33 14.19 13.03
C TYR A 270 21.59 15.54 12.97
N GLU A 271 22.12 16.47 12.19
CA GLU A 271 21.47 17.78 12.00
C GLU A 271 20.19 17.64 11.16
N LYS A 272 20.18 16.72 10.22
CA LYS A 272 19.01 16.41 9.37
C LYS A 272 19.03 14.98 8.91
N ILE A 273 17.84 14.44 8.72
CA ILE A 273 17.59 13.21 7.96
C ILE A 273 16.75 13.56 6.72
N SER A 274 16.99 12.90 5.63
CA SER A 274 16.33 13.16 4.36
C SER A 274 16.00 11.85 3.62
N LEU A 275 14.96 11.90 2.79
CA LEU A 275 14.71 10.91 1.76
C LEU A 275 15.46 11.31 0.49
N ILE A 276 16.10 10.34 -0.15
CA ILE A 276 16.77 10.52 -1.44
C ILE A 276 16.58 9.27 -2.29
N GLY A 277 16.29 9.43 -3.58
CA GLY A 277 15.98 8.28 -4.43
C GLY A 277 15.66 8.63 -5.87
N GLY A 278 15.08 7.67 -6.60
CA GLY A 278 14.68 7.87 -7.99
C GLY A 278 13.66 9.00 -8.18
N PHE A 279 12.83 9.29 -7.20
CA PHE A 279 11.82 10.35 -7.26
C PHE A 279 12.42 11.78 -7.38
N ASN A 280 13.65 11.96 -6.96
CA ASN A 280 14.41 13.21 -7.10
C ASN A 280 15.74 13.01 -7.87
N ASN A 281 15.83 11.96 -8.70
CA ASN A 281 16.99 11.59 -9.51
C ASN A 281 18.29 11.39 -8.70
N TRP A 282 18.17 11.01 -7.42
CA TRP A 282 19.28 10.91 -6.46
C TRP A 282 20.03 12.24 -6.25
N GLU A 283 19.38 13.36 -6.57
CA GLU A 283 19.88 14.72 -6.46
C GLU A 283 18.94 15.54 -5.58
N GLY A 284 19.52 16.26 -4.62
CA GLY A 284 18.72 17.01 -3.64
C GLY A 284 18.05 16.13 -2.60
N ASP A 285 17.87 16.66 -1.42
CA ASP A 285 17.26 15.95 -0.28
C ASP A 285 15.82 16.38 -0.07
N GLU A 286 14.90 15.43 0.08
CA GLU A 286 13.61 15.68 0.72
C GLU A 286 13.78 15.60 2.22
N VAL A 287 13.93 16.77 2.88
CA VAL A 287 14.30 16.88 4.29
C VAL A 287 13.13 16.53 5.18
N MET A 288 13.36 15.63 6.14
CA MET A 288 12.38 15.23 7.15
C MET A 288 12.39 16.23 8.33
N THR A 289 11.26 16.33 9.00
CA THR A 289 11.08 17.13 10.21
C THR A 289 11.32 16.26 11.44
N ALA A 290 12.18 16.72 12.35
CA ALA A 290 12.34 16.07 13.66
C ALA A 290 11.07 16.29 14.51
N THR A 291 10.54 15.21 15.10
CA THR A 291 9.31 15.24 15.92
C THR A 291 9.55 14.87 17.37
N ALA A 292 10.60 14.13 17.62
CA ALA A 292 11.20 13.83 18.92
C ALA A 292 12.69 13.53 18.68
N PRO A 293 13.55 13.48 19.69
CA PRO A 293 14.94 13.12 19.52
C PRO A 293 15.08 11.82 18.72
N HIS A 294 15.83 11.85 17.62
CA HIS A 294 16.06 10.72 16.71
C HIS A 294 14.82 10.18 15.98
N ASN A 295 13.70 10.90 15.99
CA ASN A 295 12.49 10.52 15.27
C ASN A 295 12.10 11.61 14.26
N TRP A 296 11.90 11.19 13.03
CA TRP A 296 11.75 12.07 11.87
C TRP A 296 10.48 11.73 11.10
N THR A 297 9.85 12.73 10.51
CA THR A 297 8.68 12.53 9.65
C THR A 297 8.72 13.40 8.39
N ALA A 298 8.13 12.90 7.31
CA ALA A 298 7.90 13.66 6.10
C ALA A 298 6.54 13.31 5.49
N LYS A 299 5.97 14.26 4.74
CA LYS A 299 4.78 14.03 3.91
C LYS A 299 5.22 14.09 2.46
N VAL A 300 5.19 12.95 1.77
CA VAL A 300 5.71 12.84 0.41
C VAL A 300 4.65 12.32 -0.56
N THR A 301 4.84 12.64 -1.84
CA THR A 301 4.02 12.10 -2.93
C THR A 301 4.96 11.59 -4.01
N PHE A 302 4.88 10.31 -4.31
CA PHE A 302 5.61 9.68 -5.41
C PHE A 302 4.67 9.54 -6.61
N ALA A 303 5.01 10.18 -7.72
CA ALA A 303 4.22 10.14 -8.96
C ALA A 303 4.32 8.78 -9.68
N ALA A 304 5.39 8.02 -9.43
CA ALA A 304 5.66 6.69 -9.94
C ALA A 304 6.35 5.85 -8.87
N ASP A 305 6.40 4.54 -9.07
CA ASP A 305 7.20 3.64 -8.24
C ASP A 305 8.65 4.13 -8.18
N THR A 306 9.23 4.09 -7.01
CA THR A 306 10.57 4.63 -6.78
C THR A 306 11.40 3.72 -5.87
N GLU A 307 12.71 3.88 -5.95
CA GLU A 307 13.67 3.34 -5.00
C GLU A 307 14.30 4.49 -4.24
N LEU A 308 14.48 4.33 -2.93
CA LEU A 308 15.02 5.39 -2.08
C LEU A 308 15.85 4.84 -0.91
N LYS A 309 16.52 5.78 -0.24
CA LYS A 309 17.19 5.59 1.05
C LYS A 309 16.88 6.76 1.98
N PHE A 310 17.05 6.53 3.28
CA PHE A 310 17.23 7.61 4.24
C PHE A 310 18.71 8.01 4.25
N ARG A 311 19.01 9.31 4.39
CA ARG A 311 20.37 9.83 4.41
C ARG A 311 20.54 10.91 5.47
N ALA A 312 21.62 10.83 6.25
CA ALA A 312 21.96 11.83 7.25
C ALA A 312 22.79 12.97 6.64
N ASN A 313 22.52 14.19 7.07
CA ASN A 313 23.27 15.42 6.79
C ASN A 313 23.54 15.70 5.29
N GLY A 314 22.82 15.02 4.39
CA GLY A 314 23.00 15.16 2.94
C GLY A 314 24.30 14.56 2.41
N ASP A 315 24.99 13.74 3.18
CA ASP A 315 26.28 13.15 2.83
C ASP A 315 26.25 11.63 2.97
N TRP A 316 26.62 10.92 1.90
CA TRP A 316 26.68 9.46 1.86
C TRP A 316 27.72 8.86 2.81
N ASN A 317 28.77 9.64 3.17
CA ASN A 317 29.82 9.21 4.05
C ASN A 317 29.47 9.35 5.54
N VAL A 318 28.41 10.10 5.88
CA VAL A 318 27.96 10.26 7.26
C VAL A 318 27.16 9.05 7.71
N ALA A 319 25.97 8.87 7.15
CA ALA A 319 25.16 7.68 7.34
C ALA A 319 24.03 7.63 6.28
N ASN A 320 23.66 6.44 5.91
CA ASN A 320 22.48 6.20 5.11
C ASN A 320 21.85 4.84 5.48
N TRP A 321 20.55 4.68 5.24
CA TRP A 321 19.82 3.45 5.50
C TRP A 321 19.02 3.06 4.28
N GLY A 322 19.20 1.80 3.86
CA GLY A 322 18.49 1.17 2.75
C GLY A 322 18.11 -0.26 3.10
N GLY A 323 18.08 -1.15 2.12
CA GLY A 323 17.75 -2.56 2.28
C GLY A 323 16.71 -3.00 1.26
N GLY A 324 16.78 -4.21 0.74
CA GLY A 324 15.97 -4.70 -0.37
C GLY A 324 14.46 -4.86 -0.09
N MET A 325 13.89 -4.10 0.83
CA MET A 325 12.46 -4.16 1.18
C MET A 325 11.58 -3.50 0.15
N ASN A 326 10.38 -4.05 -0.01
CA ASN A 326 9.31 -3.47 -0.81
C ASN A 326 8.15 -3.04 0.10
N VAL A 327 7.84 -1.76 0.11
CA VAL A 327 6.74 -1.18 0.91
C VAL A 327 5.37 -1.70 0.48
N ALA A 328 5.22 -2.18 -0.77
CA ALA A 328 4.00 -2.85 -1.21
C ALA A 328 3.70 -4.13 -0.43
N ASP A 329 4.75 -4.88 -0.05
CA ASP A 329 4.60 -6.13 0.70
C ASP A 329 4.37 -5.86 2.18
N LYS A 330 5.10 -4.87 2.73
CA LYS A 330 5.04 -4.48 4.14
C LYS A 330 5.39 -3.01 4.29
N TYR A 331 4.44 -2.19 4.70
CA TYR A 331 4.60 -0.73 4.75
C TYR A 331 5.52 -0.20 5.86
N TYR A 332 6.13 -1.09 6.64
CA TYR A 332 7.10 -0.78 7.69
C TYR A 332 8.27 -1.77 7.68
N GLY A 333 9.38 -1.38 8.26
CA GLY A 333 10.56 -2.23 8.34
C GLY A 333 11.74 -1.56 9.02
N THR A 334 12.92 -2.15 8.83
CA THR A 334 14.18 -1.62 9.38
C THR A 334 15.18 -1.41 8.25
N GLY A 335 15.59 -0.18 8.06
CA GLY A 335 16.66 0.20 7.15
C GLY A 335 18.00 -0.30 7.67
N ILE A 336 18.78 -0.88 6.78
CA ILE A 336 20.13 -1.37 7.08
C ILE A 336 21.12 -0.24 6.84
N SER A 337 21.90 0.10 7.85
CA SER A 337 22.94 1.13 7.76
C SER A 337 23.96 0.77 6.66
N ASN A 338 24.22 1.75 5.78
CA ASN A 338 25.16 1.62 4.67
C ASN A 338 24.88 0.42 3.72
N SER A 339 23.65 -0.04 3.64
CA SER A 339 23.25 -1.08 2.69
C SER A 339 23.48 -0.61 1.25
N PRO A 340 23.97 -1.48 0.34
CA PRO A 340 23.97 -1.16 -1.08
C PRO A 340 22.58 -1.11 -1.69
N ASP A 341 21.62 -1.85 -1.11
CA ASP A 341 20.26 -1.99 -1.62
C ASP A 341 19.37 -0.81 -1.23
N ASN A 342 18.38 -0.53 -2.05
CA ASN A 342 17.40 0.53 -1.84
C ASN A 342 16.07 -0.04 -1.30
N ILE A 343 15.29 0.82 -0.66
CA ILE A 343 13.89 0.53 -0.28
C ILE A 343 13.02 0.84 -1.50
N LYS A 344 12.17 -0.10 -1.91
CA LYS A 344 11.21 0.05 -3.01
C LYS A 344 9.89 0.56 -2.48
N VAL A 345 9.39 1.65 -3.07
CA VAL A 345 8.15 2.31 -2.64
C VAL A 345 7.23 2.51 -3.85
N PRO A 346 5.99 2.02 -3.83
CA PRO A 346 5.01 2.27 -4.88
C PRO A 346 4.66 3.75 -5.02
N ALA A 347 4.15 4.12 -6.19
CA ALA A 347 3.50 5.42 -6.39
C ALA A 347 2.41 5.64 -5.35
N GLY A 348 2.32 6.85 -4.81
CA GLY A 348 1.32 7.15 -3.78
C GLY A 348 1.67 8.36 -2.92
N LYS A 349 0.78 8.63 -1.96
CA LYS A 349 0.97 9.67 -0.94
C LYS A 349 1.22 9.01 0.40
N TYR A 350 2.27 9.43 1.09
CA TYR A 350 2.69 8.81 2.33
C TYR A 350 2.97 9.84 3.43
N ASN A 351 2.64 9.46 4.68
CA ASN A 351 3.32 9.99 5.85
C ASN A 351 4.46 9.01 6.15
N VAL A 352 5.69 9.48 6.08
CA VAL A 352 6.89 8.67 6.34
C VAL A 352 7.39 8.98 7.73
N PHE A 353 7.72 7.94 8.49
CA PHE A 353 8.36 8.03 9.81
C PHE A 353 9.65 7.23 9.77
N PHE A 354 10.67 7.74 10.46
CA PHE A 354 11.98 7.11 10.53
C PHE A 354 12.64 7.37 11.88
N ASN A 355 13.26 6.34 12.45
CA ASN A 355 14.09 6.41 13.65
C ASN A 355 15.55 6.16 13.28
N ASP A 356 16.43 7.11 13.53
CA ASP A 356 17.82 7.01 13.12
C ASP A 356 18.71 6.22 14.10
N ILE A 357 18.20 5.87 15.29
CA ILE A 357 18.89 4.95 16.22
C ILE A 357 18.71 3.50 15.76
N THR A 358 17.46 3.11 15.49
CA THR A 358 17.09 1.72 15.20
C THR A 358 17.07 1.40 13.71
N GLY A 359 16.97 2.41 12.85
CA GLY A 359 16.72 2.28 11.43
C GLY A 359 15.26 1.96 11.08
N GLU A 360 14.38 1.86 12.07
CA GLU A 360 12.96 1.54 11.84
C GLU A 360 12.28 2.64 11.01
N PHE A 361 11.41 2.22 10.10
CA PHE A 361 10.65 3.14 9.26
C PHE A 361 9.22 2.66 9.01
N VAL A 362 8.37 3.62 8.68
CA VAL A 362 6.98 3.38 8.27
C VAL A 362 6.61 4.30 7.10
N PHE A 363 5.96 3.75 6.09
CA PHE A 363 5.33 4.47 4.99
C PHE A 363 3.80 4.34 5.12
N ALA A 364 3.19 5.14 5.97
CA ALA A 364 1.74 5.13 6.15
C ALA A 364 1.06 5.79 4.94
N ALA A 365 0.34 5.02 4.13
CA ALA A 365 -0.44 5.52 2.99
C ALA A 365 -1.57 6.43 3.47
N LYS A 366 -1.85 7.50 2.67
CA LYS A 366 -2.93 8.47 2.92
C LYS A 366 -4.18 8.14 2.13
#